data_f2c4f98d5c3a1ff3bc67f18b634b71cd
#
_entry.id   f2c4f98d5c3a1ff3bc67f18b634b71cd
#
_cell.length_a   1.000
_cell.length_b   1.000
_cell.length_c   1.000
_cell.angle_alpha   90.00
_cell.angle_beta   90.00
_cell.angle_gamma   90.00
#
_symmetry.space_group_name_H-M   'P 1'
#
loop_
_entity.id
_entity.type
_entity.pdbx_description
1 polymer ?
#
loop_
_entity_poly.entity_id
_entity_poly.type
_entity_poly.pdbx_seq_one_letter_code
_entity_poly.pdbx_strand_id
1 'polypeptide(L)'
;MTTFETDAEPASIRVDREPEPVFSGPELPTPGPMAFFVVLVAVVVGLAGAFGFQSLAPDTPFVILGGTLLSAAALGIVGLYRYQWFLLIVLAVRPSLDDLIADEFGTFQPSAILGILAILVTALHLVGRRASGLWKRPTPLGFAFMGFFVLFIPSFITSVDRGISQGAMFGLASVVLLYLAIEQHLLDDTRFLYKILIASGLGMIVPIVTGFVQFFFTGTLDPGGSGLVRIDGSFAHPNTFATYLSFAVLLVISLIPTLELKHKLVAIAASGVGAFLLVSTFARGAWGSFLLGTLLLAARINKMLVFAIIGGAGLIGVGVPGVRSRIVNLTSSTGPGGAPKTDDSIGWRFGYWERIWPLSSRNPVSGVGIDATKTLTPEAKDPHNSFLQAYLEGGILGAIGFFTLLAVATYAAWKVWQRARRGEFDHRTKFISVGAIAALLSVAAQLVTENVLLNTVVWWYLNIGFAHLAVITWGHRSRFAPDHTRLALPAASPVQHVPPAANTNRR
;
A
#
# COMPACT_ATOMS: atom_id res chain seq x y z
N MET A 1 72.34 -17.98 -27.92
CA MET A 1 71.21 -18.10 -28.84
C MET A 1 70.24 -19.12 -28.22
N THR A 2 69.29 -18.63 -27.45
CA THR A 2 68.24 -19.44 -26.82
C THR A 2 66.98 -18.61 -26.84
N THR A 3 66.10 -18.97 -27.72
CA THR A 3 64.78 -18.37 -27.94
C THR A 3 63.83 -18.84 -26.83
N PHE A 4 63.27 -17.89 -26.06
CA PHE A 4 62.12 -18.12 -25.18
C PHE A 4 60.86 -17.83 -25.98
N GLU A 5 60.07 -18.87 -26.26
CA GLU A 5 58.67 -18.75 -26.67
C GLU A 5 57.84 -18.56 -25.39
N THR A 6 57.12 -17.48 -25.30
CA THR A 6 56.12 -17.20 -24.30
C THR A 6 54.74 -17.48 -24.87
N ASP A 7 54.18 -18.62 -24.56
CA ASP A 7 52.77 -18.93 -24.78
C ASP A 7 51.91 -18.09 -23.85
N ALA A 8 51.28 -17.02 -24.36
CA ALA A 8 50.27 -16.28 -23.66
C ALA A 8 48.90 -16.91 -23.94
N GLU A 9 48.36 -17.64 -22.97
CA GLU A 9 46.96 -18.05 -23.01
C GLU A 9 46.03 -16.82 -23.13
N PRO A 10 45.01 -16.87 -24.03
CA PRO A 10 44.05 -15.79 -24.15
C PRO A 10 43.16 -15.75 -22.90
N ALA A 11 43.15 -14.59 -22.23
CA ALA A 11 42.28 -14.30 -21.10
C ALA A 11 40.80 -14.57 -21.50
N SER A 12 40.21 -15.56 -20.87
CA SER A 12 38.79 -15.87 -21.01
C SER A 12 37.99 -14.65 -20.53
N ILE A 13 37.28 -14.02 -21.47
CA ILE A 13 36.29 -12.97 -21.15
C ILE A 13 35.24 -13.59 -20.23
N ARG A 14 35.26 -13.22 -18.96
CA ARG A 14 34.13 -13.46 -18.05
C ARG A 14 32.94 -12.68 -18.59
N VAL A 15 32.07 -13.36 -19.30
CA VAL A 15 30.73 -12.86 -19.55
C VAL A 15 30.04 -12.81 -18.18
N ASP A 16 29.91 -11.63 -17.63
CA ASP A 16 29.07 -11.39 -16.45
C ASP A 16 27.66 -11.86 -16.79
N ARG A 17 27.28 -13.04 -16.31
CA ARG A 17 25.90 -13.52 -16.42
C ARG A 17 25.04 -12.53 -15.64
N GLU A 18 24.10 -11.91 -16.33
CA GLU A 18 23.06 -11.13 -15.67
C GLU A 18 22.48 -11.96 -14.50
N PRO A 19 22.32 -11.38 -13.30
CA PRO A 19 21.71 -12.10 -12.18
C PRO A 19 20.34 -12.62 -12.60
N GLU A 20 20.09 -13.92 -12.41
CA GLU A 20 18.79 -14.52 -12.72
C GLU A 20 17.69 -13.76 -12.00
N PRO A 21 16.58 -13.45 -12.69
CA PRO A 21 15.50 -12.68 -12.10
C PRO A 21 14.95 -13.43 -10.88
N VAL A 22 14.85 -12.74 -9.73
CA VAL A 22 14.23 -13.25 -8.49
C VAL A 22 12.82 -13.79 -8.74
N PHE A 23 12.20 -13.37 -9.83
CA PHE A 23 10.89 -13.79 -10.32
C PHE A 23 10.97 -14.66 -11.59
N SER A 24 12.11 -15.29 -11.88
CA SER A 24 12.23 -16.23 -12.99
C SER A 24 11.51 -17.54 -12.67
N GLY A 25 10.46 -17.78 -13.34
CA GLY A 25 9.68 -19.00 -13.32
C GLY A 25 8.79 -19.03 -14.56
N PRO A 26 8.12 -20.14 -14.93
CA PRO A 26 7.33 -20.24 -16.14
C PRO A 26 6.37 -19.06 -16.26
N GLU A 27 6.22 -18.54 -17.46
CA GLU A 27 5.30 -17.43 -17.75
C GLU A 27 3.96 -17.66 -17.07
N LEU A 28 3.46 -16.67 -16.34
CA LEU A 28 2.14 -16.74 -15.73
C LEU A 28 1.16 -17.05 -16.85
N PRO A 29 0.29 -18.07 -16.73
CA PRO A 29 -0.84 -18.17 -17.64
C PRO A 29 -1.55 -16.83 -17.60
N THR A 30 -1.71 -16.19 -18.75
CA THR A 30 -2.52 -14.99 -18.90
C THR A 30 -3.84 -15.26 -18.20
N PRO A 31 -4.34 -14.37 -17.32
CA PRO A 31 -5.63 -14.57 -16.70
C PRO A 31 -6.62 -14.90 -17.79
N GLY A 32 -7.25 -16.08 -17.72
CA GLY A 32 -8.17 -16.52 -18.75
C GLY A 32 -9.27 -15.45 -18.92
N PRO A 33 -9.89 -15.32 -20.11
CA PRO A 33 -10.89 -14.28 -20.39
C PRO A 33 -12.01 -14.23 -19.34
N MET A 34 -12.31 -15.35 -18.69
CA MET A 34 -13.26 -15.45 -17.59
C MET A 34 -12.79 -14.73 -16.32
N ALA A 35 -11.49 -14.71 -16.04
CA ALA A 35 -10.92 -14.03 -14.89
C ALA A 35 -10.93 -12.51 -15.06
N PHE A 36 -10.61 -12.04 -16.27
CA PHE A 36 -10.77 -10.62 -16.63
C PHE A 36 -12.24 -10.20 -16.57
N PHE A 37 -13.15 -11.05 -17.05
CA PHE A 37 -14.59 -10.79 -17.01
C PHE A 37 -15.13 -10.69 -15.58
N VAL A 38 -14.72 -11.56 -14.66
CA VAL A 38 -15.13 -11.50 -13.24
C VAL A 38 -14.61 -10.24 -12.56
N VAL A 39 -13.37 -9.82 -12.81
CA VAL A 39 -12.81 -8.57 -12.29
C VAL A 39 -13.53 -7.37 -12.91
N LEU A 40 -13.79 -7.39 -14.21
CA LEU A 40 -14.53 -6.35 -14.92
C LEU A 40 -15.96 -6.25 -14.40
N VAL A 41 -16.65 -7.38 -14.21
CA VAL A 41 -18.03 -7.41 -13.66
C VAL A 41 -18.02 -6.89 -12.22
N ALA A 42 -17.06 -7.26 -11.38
CA ALA A 42 -16.96 -6.74 -10.02
C ALA A 42 -16.68 -5.22 -10.00
N VAL A 43 -15.83 -4.72 -10.89
CA VAL A 43 -15.58 -3.28 -11.06
C VAL A 43 -16.84 -2.58 -11.61
N VAL A 44 -17.50 -3.16 -12.62
CA VAL A 44 -18.73 -2.60 -13.20
C VAL A 44 -19.89 -2.65 -12.21
N VAL A 45 -20.05 -3.72 -11.44
CA VAL A 45 -21.08 -3.82 -10.38
C VAL A 45 -20.77 -2.85 -9.25
N GLY A 46 -19.49 -2.70 -8.87
CA GLY A 46 -19.03 -1.68 -7.92
C GLY A 46 -19.31 -0.26 -8.46
N LEU A 47 -19.01 0.00 -9.75
CA LEU A 47 -19.27 1.27 -10.42
C LEU A 47 -20.77 1.54 -10.60
N ALA A 48 -21.55 0.56 -11.08
CA ALA A 48 -22.99 0.67 -11.23
C ALA A 48 -23.68 0.86 -9.88
N GLY A 49 -23.19 0.18 -8.83
CA GLY A 49 -23.61 0.42 -7.45
C GLY A 49 -23.29 1.84 -6.99
N ALA A 50 -22.05 2.30 -7.25
CA ALA A 50 -21.59 3.59 -6.80
C ALA A 50 -22.28 4.80 -7.50
N PHE A 51 -22.42 4.73 -8.80
CA PHE A 51 -22.95 5.85 -9.60
C PHE A 51 -24.43 5.72 -9.98
N GLY A 52 -24.91 4.50 -10.24
CA GLY A 52 -26.27 4.28 -10.75
C GLY A 52 -27.33 4.41 -9.67
N PHE A 53 -27.07 3.96 -8.45
CA PHE A 53 -28.05 3.99 -7.38
C PHE A 53 -28.21 5.37 -6.74
N GLN A 54 -27.13 6.13 -6.59
CA GLN A 54 -27.19 7.49 -6.03
C GLN A 54 -27.97 8.45 -6.94
N SER A 55 -27.95 8.20 -8.26
CA SER A 55 -28.64 9.04 -9.25
C SER A 55 -30.07 8.58 -9.58
N LEU A 56 -30.39 7.29 -9.41
CA LEU A 56 -31.65 6.72 -9.89
C LEU A 56 -32.74 6.53 -8.83
N ALA A 57 -32.40 6.44 -7.56
CA ALA A 57 -33.39 6.19 -6.50
C ALA A 57 -32.96 6.73 -5.13
N PRO A 58 -32.98 8.05 -4.91
CA PRO A 58 -32.64 8.63 -3.59
C PRO A 58 -33.59 8.17 -2.48
N ASP A 59 -34.79 7.67 -2.82
CA ASP A 59 -35.83 7.32 -1.85
C ASP A 59 -35.96 5.81 -1.56
N THR A 60 -35.02 4.97 -2.01
CA THR A 60 -35.13 3.51 -1.83
C THR A 60 -33.93 2.86 -1.14
N PRO A 61 -33.72 3.13 0.17
CA PRO A 61 -32.60 2.56 0.93
C PRO A 61 -32.55 1.03 0.91
N PHE A 62 -33.71 0.36 0.86
CA PHE A 62 -33.80 -1.12 0.84
C PHE A 62 -33.22 -1.75 -0.44
N VAL A 63 -33.30 -1.08 -1.59
CA VAL A 63 -32.74 -1.59 -2.86
C VAL A 63 -31.21 -1.56 -2.80
N ILE A 64 -30.66 -0.49 -2.25
CA ILE A 64 -29.20 -0.34 -2.08
C ILE A 64 -28.67 -1.38 -1.08
N LEU A 65 -29.34 -1.52 0.06
CA LEU A 65 -28.98 -2.51 1.07
C LEU A 65 -29.08 -3.94 0.51
N GLY A 66 -30.17 -4.26 -0.19
CA GLY A 66 -30.36 -5.55 -0.84
C GLY A 66 -29.30 -5.86 -1.88
N GLY A 67 -28.99 -4.91 -2.74
CA GLY A 67 -27.92 -5.02 -3.75
C GLY A 67 -26.52 -5.20 -3.11
N THR A 68 -26.25 -4.46 -2.03
CA THR A 68 -24.99 -4.60 -1.28
C THR A 68 -24.87 -5.95 -0.63
N LEU A 69 -25.92 -6.45 0.03
CA LEU A 69 -25.94 -7.76 0.67
C LEU A 69 -25.80 -8.91 -0.34
N LEU A 70 -26.48 -8.83 -1.49
CA LEU A 70 -26.33 -9.82 -2.57
C LEU A 70 -24.91 -9.83 -3.14
N SER A 71 -24.33 -8.65 -3.37
CA SER A 71 -22.95 -8.53 -3.82
C SER A 71 -21.97 -9.07 -2.80
N ALA A 72 -22.19 -8.79 -1.52
CA ALA A 72 -21.39 -9.31 -0.41
C ALA A 72 -21.50 -10.85 -0.31
N ALA A 73 -22.70 -11.41 -0.46
CA ALA A 73 -22.91 -12.85 -0.44
C ALA A 73 -22.22 -13.54 -1.63
N ALA A 74 -22.36 -12.99 -2.85
CA ALA A 74 -21.66 -13.50 -4.02
C ALA A 74 -20.14 -13.45 -3.86
N LEU A 75 -19.62 -12.33 -3.35
CA LEU A 75 -18.20 -12.14 -3.09
C LEU A 75 -17.71 -13.09 -1.98
N GLY A 76 -18.51 -13.32 -0.94
CA GLY A 76 -18.25 -14.31 0.11
C GLY A 76 -18.12 -15.73 -0.44
N ILE A 77 -19.04 -16.13 -1.32
CA ILE A 77 -18.97 -17.42 -2.02
C ILE A 77 -17.67 -17.53 -2.82
N VAL A 78 -17.32 -16.50 -3.61
CA VAL A 78 -16.02 -16.47 -4.33
C VAL A 78 -14.86 -16.64 -3.34
N GLY A 79 -14.93 -15.99 -2.19
CA GLY A 79 -13.88 -16.05 -1.17
C GLY A 79 -13.69 -17.43 -0.58
N LEU A 80 -14.77 -18.16 -0.32
CA LEU A 80 -14.73 -19.52 0.22
C LEU A 80 -14.13 -20.53 -0.79
N TYR A 81 -14.44 -20.39 -2.07
CA TYR A 81 -13.96 -21.32 -3.11
C TYR A 81 -12.63 -20.90 -3.76
N ARG A 82 -12.39 -19.61 -3.90
CA ARG A 82 -11.27 -19.03 -4.64
C ARG A 82 -10.72 -17.78 -3.97
N TYR A 83 -10.15 -17.91 -2.77
CA TYR A 83 -9.72 -16.77 -1.95
C TYR A 83 -8.83 -15.76 -2.68
N GLN A 84 -7.94 -16.18 -3.57
CA GLN A 84 -7.09 -15.24 -4.34
C GLN A 84 -7.94 -14.26 -5.17
N TRP A 85 -9.05 -14.71 -5.76
CA TRP A 85 -9.96 -13.84 -6.52
C TRP A 85 -10.71 -12.89 -5.59
N PHE A 86 -11.18 -13.39 -4.45
CA PHE A 86 -11.78 -12.56 -3.41
C PHE A 86 -10.84 -11.41 -3.04
N LEU A 87 -9.58 -11.71 -2.70
CA LEU A 87 -8.58 -10.73 -2.32
C LEU A 87 -8.36 -9.67 -3.42
N LEU A 88 -8.23 -10.10 -4.69
CA LEU A 88 -8.04 -9.19 -5.82
C LEU A 88 -9.26 -8.29 -6.04
N ILE A 89 -10.49 -8.85 -5.97
CA ILE A 89 -11.73 -8.09 -6.13
C ILE A 89 -11.90 -7.08 -4.99
N VAL A 90 -11.66 -7.49 -3.75
CA VAL A 90 -11.73 -6.62 -2.58
C VAL A 90 -10.77 -5.43 -2.72
N LEU A 91 -9.52 -5.68 -3.14
CA LEU A 91 -8.55 -4.60 -3.39
C LEU A 91 -8.96 -3.70 -4.57
N ALA A 92 -9.61 -4.24 -5.59
CA ALA A 92 -10.07 -3.43 -6.73
C ALA A 92 -11.29 -2.55 -6.39
N VAL A 93 -12.17 -3.02 -5.50
CA VAL A 93 -13.44 -2.34 -5.20
C VAL A 93 -13.33 -1.38 -4.02
N ARG A 94 -12.49 -1.68 -3.03
CA ARG A 94 -12.43 -0.95 -1.75
C ARG A 94 -12.30 0.57 -1.87
N PRO A 95 -11.48 1.15 -2.77
CA PRO A 95 -11.31 2.60 -2.85
C PRO A 95 -12.54 3.34 -3.38
N SER A 96 -13.46 2.60 -4.03
CA SER A 96 -14.67 3.15 -4.61
C SER A 96 -15.83 3.25 -3.62
N LEU A 97 -15.67 2.70 -2.40
CA LEU A 97 -16.76 2.53 -1.44
C LEU A 97 -16.68 3.45 -0.21
N ASP A 98 -15.65 4.29 -0.11
CA ASP A 98 -15.37 5.00 1.14
C ASP A 98 -16.34 6.18 1.38
N ASP A 99 -16.74 6.87 0.31
CA ASP A 99 -17.64 8.04 0.35
C ASP A 99 -19.09 7.68 -0.03
N LEU A 100 -19.32 6.45 -0.47
CA LEU A 100 -20.67 6.03 -0.85
C LEU A 100 -21.58 5.94 0.37
N ILE A 101 -22.50 6.92 0.49
CA ILE A 101 -23.65 6.86 1.41
C ILE A 101 -23.19 6.94 2.88
N ALA A 102 -22.31 7.90 3.22
CA ALA A 102 -21.81 8.06 4.59
C ALA A 102 -22.94 8.45 5.58
N ASP A 103 -23.96 9.20 5.14
CA ASP A 103 -24.92 9.84 6.06
C ASP A 103 -26.25 9.09 6.22
N GLU A 104 -26.67 8.22 5.29
CA GLU A 104 -28.03 7.67 5.30
C GLU A 104 -28.19 6.29 5.98
N PHE A 105 -27.11 5.49 6.11
CA PHE A 105 -27.21 4.09 6.57
C PHE A 105 -26.51 3.77 7.89
N GLY A 106 -25.88 4.73 8.57
CA GLY A 106 -25.20 4.48 9.85
C GLY A 106 -24.21 3.29 9.78
N THR A 107 -24.44 2.26 10.56
CA THR A 107 -23.58 1.06 10.67
C THR A 107 -23.59 0.15 9.41
N PHE A 108 -24.55 0.30 8.50
CA PHE A 108 -24.71 -0.54 7.32
C PHE A 108 -24.08 0.03 6.04
N GLN A 109 -23.09 0.87 6.18
CA GLN A 109 -22.32 1.40 5.04
C GLN A 109 -21.70 0.26 4.22
N PRO A 110 -21.68 0.36 2.87
CA PRO A 110 -21.08 -0.67 2.01
C PRO A 110 -19.62 -0.98 2.34
N SER A 111 -18.85 0.03 2.76
CA SER A 111 -17.47 -0.12 3.21
C SER A 111 -17.35 -0.95 4.50
N ALA A 112 -18.28 -0.80 5.45
CA ALA A 112 -18.32 -1.58 6.68
C ALA A 112 -18.71 -3.04 6.42
N ILE A 113 -19.72 -3.28 5.55
CA ILE A 113 -20.13 -4.62 5.12
C ILE A 113 -18.95 -5.34 4.44
N LEU A 114 -18.24 -4.66 3.52
CA LEU A 114 -17.05 -5.21 2.88
C LEU A 114 -15.95 -5.51 3.90
N GLY A 115 -15.75 -4.63 4.87
CA GLY A 115 -14.77 -4.82 5.96
C GLY A 115 -15.07 -6.06 6.81
N ILE A 116 -16.32 -6.25 7.23
CA ILE A 116 -16.76 -7.43 7.99
C ILE A 116 -16.59 -8.70 7.14
N LEU A 117 -17.01 -8.68 5.89
CA LEU A 117 -16.83 -9.79 4.96
C LEU A 117 -15.35 -10.13 4.78
N ALA A 118 -14.50 -9.12 4.62
CA ALA A 118 -13.05 -9.31 4.50
C ALA A 118 -12.46 -9.97 5.75
N ILE A 119 -12.90 -9.59 6.95
CA ILE A 119 -12.50 -10.23 8.21
C ILE A 119 -12.91 -11.71 8.21
N LEU A 120 -14.20 -11.99 8.01
CA LEU A 120 -14.74 -13.34 8.11
C LEU A 120 -14.11 -14.30 7.09
N VAL A 121 -14.12 -13.93 5.81
CA VAL A 121 -13.59 -14.76 4.73
C VAL A 121 -12.09 -14.96 4.87
N THR A 122 -11.34 -13.90 5.23
CA THR A 122 -9.89 -14.00 5.41
C THR A 122 -9.54 -14.85 6.63
N ALA A 123 -10.24 -14.69 7.75
CA ALA A 123 -10.03 -15.52 8.94
C ALA A 123 -10.29 -17.01 8.64
N LEU A 124 -11.40 -17.32 7.98
CA LEU A 124 -11.73 -18.69 7.56
C LEU A 124 -10.66 -19.24 6.62
N HIS A 125 -10.19 -18.45 5.67
CA HIS A 125 -9.11 -18.85 4.76
C HIS A 125 -7.81 -19.16 5.52
N LEU A 126 -7.39 -18.30 6.44
CA LEU A 126 -6.17 -18.51 7.22
C LEU A 126 -6.26 -19.73 8.15
N VAL A 127 -7.44 -19.94 8.78
CA VAL A 127 -7.72 -21.15 9.58
C VAL A 127 -7.66 -22.40 8.69
N GLY A 128 -8.29 -22.36 7.51
CA GLY A 128 -8.26 -23.45 6.54
C GLY A 128 -6.82 -23.78 6.09
N ARG A 129 -6.00 -22.77 5.80
CA ARG A 129 -4.57 -22.96 5.48
C ARG A 129 -3.81 -23.63 6.62
N ARG A 130 -4.10 -23.26 7.88
CA ARG A 130 -3.48 -23.87 9.05
C ARG A 130 -3.90 -25.32 9.19
N ALA A 131 -5.18 -25.62 9.07
CA ALA A 131 -5.74 -26.98 9.16
C ALA A 131 -5.19 -27.89 8.04
N SER A 132 -4.96 -27.36 6.85
CA SER A 132 -4.41 -28.10 5.69
C SER A 132 -2.87 -28.19 5.68
N GLY A 133 -2.17 -27.71 6.70
CA GLY A 133 -0.70 -27.70 6.74
C GLY A 133 -0.03 -26.74 5.75
N LEU A 134 -0.80 -25.87 5.10
CA LEU A 134 -0.29 -24.88 4.12
C LEU A 134 0.16 -23.57 4.78
N TRP A 135 -0.03 -23.43 6.09
CA TRP A 135 0.38 -22.25 6.84
C TRP A 135 1.89 -22.15 6.93
N LYS A 136 2.44 -21.05 6.46
CA LYS A 136 3.85 -20.70 6.65
C LYS A 136 4.01 -19.82 7.86
N ARG A 137 5.12 -19.98 8.58
CA ARG A 137 5.43 -19.11 9.72
C ARG A 137 5.46 -17.65 9.24
N PRO A 138 4.70 -16.74 9.88
CA PRO A 138 4.74 -15.33 9.55
C PRO A 138 6.16 -14.75 9.68
N THR A 139 6.45 -13.75 8.87
CA THR A 139 7.71 -13.01 9.02
C THR A 139 7.73 -12.20 10.33
N PRO A 140 8.87 -11.66 10.77
CA PRO A 140 8.91 -10.72 11.90
C PRO A 140 7.92 -9.56 11.75
N LEU A 141 7.65 -9.10 10.52
CA LEU A 141 6.66 -8.05 10.28
C LEU A 141 5.23 -8.56 10.48
N GLY A 142 4.93 -9.81 10.11
CA GLY A 142 3.64 -10.45 10.40
C GLY A 142 3.38 -10.57 11.90
N PHE A 143 4.42 -10.93 12.68
CA PHE A 143 4.31 -10.94 14.14
C PHE A 143 4.13 -9.52 14.70
N ALA A 144 4.78 -8.50 14.12
CA ALA A 144 4.60 -7.11 14.54
C ALA A 144 3.16 -6.62 14.28
N PHE A 145 2.54 -6.98 13.15
CA PHE A 145 1.12 -6.69 12.88
C PHE A 145 0.18 -7.37 13.90
N MET A 146 0.42 -8.64 14.21
CA MET A 146 -0.37 -9.34 15.23
C MET A 146 -0.17 -8.71 16.61
N GLY A 147 1.06 -8.39 16.99
CA GLY A 147 1.38 -7.72 18.25
C GLY A 147 0.73 -6.34 18.35
N PHE A 148 0.74 -5.57 17.28
CA PHE A 148 0.07 -4.27 17.19
C PHE A 148 -1.43 -4.40 17.49
N PHE A 149 -2.12 -5.36 16.87
CA PHE A 149 -3.54 -5.62 17.16
C PHE A 149 -3.77 -6.04 18.61
N VAL A 150 -3.00 -7.00 19.12
CA VAL A 150 -3.15 -7.53 20.48
C VAL A 150 -2.94 -6.45 21.54
N LEU A 151 -1.97 -5.55 21.33
CA LEU A 151 -1.66 -4.47 22.27
C LEU A 151 -2.72 -3.34 22.26
N PHE A 152 -3.61 -3.29 21.26
CA PHE A 152 -4.77 -2.41 21.28
C PHE A 152 -6.03 -3.03 21.91
N ILE A 153 -6.05 -4.35 22.21
CA ILE A 153 -7.21 -5.00 22.88
C ILE A 153 -7.51 -4.36 24.24
N PRO A 154 -6.53 -4.07 25.13
CA PRO A 154 -6.81 -3.37 26.38
C PRO A 154 -7.45 -2.00 26.19
N SER A 155 -7.04 -1.26 25.18
CA SER A 155 -7.64 0.03 24.81
C SER A 155 -9.14 -0.09 24.48
N PHE A 156 -9.52 -1.10 23.73
CA PHE A 156 -10.92 -1.39 23.44
C PHE A 156 -11.73 -1.75 24.71
N ILE A 157 -11.16 -2.60 25.56
CA ILE A 157 -11.85 -3.07 26.80
C ILE A 157 -12.12 -1.90 27.75
N THR A 158 -11.15 -0.97 27.88
CA THR A 158 -11.23 0.16 28.81
C THR A 158 -11.76 1.45 28.17
N SER A 159 -12.22 1.36 26.92
CA SER A 159 -12.67 2.53 26.16
C SER A 159 -13.82 3.27 26.86
N VAL A 160 -13.74 4.61 26.78
CA VAL A 160 -14.81 5.51 27.22
C VAL A 160 -16.03 5.48 26.27
N ASP A 161 -15.82 5.09 25.02
CA ASP A 161 -16.88 4.91 24.01
C ASP A 161 -16.64 3.59 23.28
N ARG A 162 -17.31 2.54 23.73
CA ARG A 162 -17.18 1.19 23.19
C ARG A 162 -17.73 1.05 21.78
N GLY A 163 -18.74 1.83 21.41
CA GLY A 163 -19.36 1.77 20.08
C GLY A 163 -18.38 2.18 19.00
N ILE A 164 -17.75 3.32 19.17
CA ILE A 164 -16.73 3.84 18.24
C ILE A 164 -15.51 2.93 18.23
N SER A 165 -15.03 2.54 19.41
CA SER A 165 -13.85 1.67 19.51
C SER A 165 -14.06 0.28 18.91
N GLN A 166 -15.29 -0.24 18.91
CA GLN A 166 -15.61 -1.50 18.24
C GLN A 166 -15.41 -1.40 16.73
N GLY A 167 -15.91 -0.34 16.10
CA GLY A 167 -15.70 -0.09 14.68
C GLY A 167 -14.21 0.02 14.31
N ALA A 168 -13.46 0.76 15.12
CA ALA A 168 -12.02 0.92 14.93
C ALA A 168 -11.25 -0.40 15.09
N MET A 169 -11.62 -1.24 16.07
CA MET A 169 -11.02 -2.57 16.26
C MET A 169 -11.33 -3.52 15.10
N PHE A 170 -12.54 -3.50 14.54
CA PHE A 170 -12.84 -4.24 13.33
C PHE A 170 -12.01 -3.75 12.14
N GLY A 171 -11.87 -2.43 12.00
CA GLY A 171 -10.97 -1.85 11.01
C GLY A 171 -9.55 -2.39 11.15
N LEU A 172 -8.99 -2.34 12.35
CA LEU A 172 -7.65 -2.84 12.64
C LEU A 172 -7.51 -4.35 12.42
N ALA A 173 -8.51 -5.14 12.80
CA ALA A 173 -8.57 -6.58 12.53
C ALA A 173 -8.52 -6.87 11.03
N SER A 174 -9.28 -6.11 10.22
CA SER A 174 -9.27 -6.26 8.76
C SER A 174 -7.89 -6.00 8.16
N VAL A 175 -7.19 -4.97 8.65
CA VAL A 175 -5.82 -4.62 8.23
C VAL A 175 -4.85 -5.76 8.51
N VAL A 176 -4.87 -6.30 9.74
CA VAL A 176 -3.93 -7.34 10.15
C VAL A 176 -4.20 -8.67 9.43
N LEU A 177 -5.46 -9.07 9.33
CA LEU A 177 -5.83 -10.31 8.63
C LEU A 177 -5.48 -10.22 7.14
N LEU A 178 -5.75 -9.09 6.49
CA LEU A 178 -5.43 -8.88 5.09
C LEU A 178 -3.91 -8.90 4.87
N TYR A 179 -3.13 -8.24 5.76
CA TYR A 179 -1.68 -8.31 5.72
C TYR A 179 -1.19 -9.76 5.76
N LEU A 180 -1.67 -10.55 6.75
CA LEU A 180 -1.27 -11.95 6.89
C LEU A 180 -1.63 -12.78 5.66
N ALA A 181 -2.79 -12.55 5.06
CA ALA A 181 -3.20 -13.26 3.86
C ALA A 181 -2.31 -12.90 2.65
N ILE A 182 -2.02 -11.61 2.43
CA ILE A 182 -1.11 -11.16 1.38
C ILE A 182 0.28 -11.78 1.60
N GLU A 183 0.81 -11.71 2.83
CA GLU A 183 2.10 -12.28 3.18
C GLU A 183 2.14 -13.79 2.90
N GLN A 184 1.12 -14.55 3.32
CA GLN A 184 1.04 -15.99 3.09
C GLN A 184 1.06 -16.33 1.59
N HIS A 185 0.30 -15.60 0.77
CA HIS A 185 0.29 -15.82 -0.67
C HIS A 185 1.61 -15.42 -1.35
N LEU A 186 2.25 -14.34 -0.91
CA LEU A 186 3.58 -13.96 -1.41
C LEU A 186 4.69 -14.91 -0.95
N LEU A 187 4.56 -15.53 0.23
CA LEU A 187 5.45 -16.60 0.67
C LEU A 187 5.26 -17.88 -0.16
N ASP A 188 4.07 -18.13 -0.73
CA ASP A 188 3.84 -19.23 -1.65
C ASP A 188 4.40 -18.95 -3.04
N ASP A 189 4.02 -17.83 -3.62
CA ASP A 189 4.43 -17.38 -4.95
C ASP A 189 4.55 -15.85 -5.00
N THR A 190 5.77 -15.37 -5.12
CA THR A 190 6.06 -13.93 -5.22
C THR A 190 5.45 -13.27 -6.46
N ARG A 191 5.13 -14.03 -7.52
CA ARG A 191 4.46 -13.52 -8.72
C ARG A 191 3.03 -13.07 -8.46
N PHE A 192 2.42 -13.54 -7.39
CA PHE A 192 1.09 -13.06 -6.99
C PHE A 192 1.06 -11.55 -6.73
N LEU A 193 2.21 -10.95 -6.40
CA LEU A 193 2.37 -9.50 -6.29
C LEU A 193 1.89 -8.76 -7.54
N TYR A 194 2.19 -9.26 -8.75
CA TYR A 194 1.76 -8.59 -9.99
C TYR A 194 0.24 -8.58 -10.12
N LYS A 195 -0.44 -9.66 -9.75
CA LYS A 195 -1.91 -9.71 -9.75
C LYS A 195 -2.49 -8.71 -8.76
N ILE A 196 -1.90 -8.60 -7.56
CA ILE A 196 -2.30 -7.60 -6.56
C ILE A 196 -2.09 -6.18 -7.08
N LEU A 197 -0.94 -5.88 -7.70
CA LEU A 197 -0.66 -4.55 -8.25
C LEU A 197 -1.61 -4.19 -9.39
N ILE A 198 -1.97 -5.13 -10.25
CA ILE A 198 -2.98 -4.93 -11.31
C ILE A 198 -4.35 -4.65 -10.70
N ALA A 199 -4.80 -5.46 -9.74
CA ALA A 199 -6.09 -5.26 -9.08
C ALA A 199 -6.16 -3.90 -8.36
N SER A 200 -5.08 -3.52 -7.67
CA SER A 200 -4.97 -2.20 -7.03
C SER A 200 -4.97 -1.07 -8.04
N GLY A 201 -4.31 -1.25 -9.19
CA GLY A 201 -4.33 -0.28 -10.29
C GLY A 201 -5.74 -0.10 -10.89
N LEU A 202 -6.49 -1.19 -11.05
CA LEU A 202 -7.90 -1.12 -11.46
C LEU A 202 -8.74 -0.38 -10.42
N GLY A 203 -8.48 -0.57 -9.13
CA GLY A 203 -9.15 0.14 -8.03
C GLY A 203 -8.91 1.65 -8.02
N MET A 204 -7.87 2.14 -8.70
CA MET A 204 -7.61 3.58 -8.83
C MET A 204 -8.55 4.28 -9.82
N ILE A 205 -9.19 3.55 -10.73
CA ILE A 205 -9.98 4.14 -11.83
C ILE A 205 -11.10 5.02 -11.30
N VAL A 206 -11.91 4.50 -10.37
CA VAL A 206 -13.05 5.24 -9.80
C VAL A 206 -12.59 6.49 -9.05
N PRO A 207 -11.68 6.41 -8.07
CA PRO A 207 -11.18 7.59 -7.37
C PRO A 207 -10.62 8.67 -8.31
N ILE A 208 -9.89 8.26 -9.36
CA ILE A 208 -9.32 9.19 -10.34
C ILE A 208 -10.43 9.85 -11.17
N VAL A 209 -11.38 9.07 -11.70
CA VAL A 209 -12.49 9.60 -12.49
C VAL A 209 -13.36 10.54 -11.64
N THR A 210 -13.72 10.14 -10.43
CA THR A 210 -14.50 10.97 -9.49
C THR A 210 -13.76 12.26 -9.16
N GLY A 211 -12.47 12.17 -8.79
CA GLY A 211 -11.67 13.36 -8.51
C GLY A 211 -11.54 14.31 -9.71
N PHE A 212 -11.48 13.75 -10.93
CA PHE A 212 -11.47 14.54 -12.17
C PHE A 212 -12.81 15.24 -12.39
N VAL A 213 -13.93 14.52 -12.23
CA VAL A 213 -15.27 15.09 -12.31
C VAL A 213 -15.47 16.20 -11.26
N GLN A 214 -15.06 15.97 -10.03
CA GLN A 214 -15.12 17.00 -8.97
C GLN A 214 -14.31 18.23 -9.35
N PHE A 215 -13.10 18.06 -9.89
CA PHE A 215 -12.25 19.20 -10.24
C PHE A 215 -12.84 20.06 -11.36
N PHE A 216 -13.43 19.47 -12.40
CA PHE A 216 -13.87 20.21 -13.58
C PHE A 216 -15.37 20.58 -13.57
N PHE A 217 -16.21 19.86 -12.85
CA PHE A 217 -17.67 19.97 -13.04
C PHE A 217 -18.46 20.24 -11.75
N THR A 218 -18.12 19.60 -10.64
CA THR A 218 -18.97 19.67 -9.45
C THR A 218 -18.43 20.56 -8.34
N GLY A 219 -17.11 20.60 -8.19
CA GLY A 219 -16.39 21.39 -7.19
C GLY A 219 -16.90 21.20 -5.76
N THR A 220 -16.11 20.60 -4.88
CA THR A 220 -16.41 20.60 -3.45
C THR A 220 -15.82 21.86 -2.81
N LEU A 221 -16.69 22.75 -2.30
CA LEU A 221 -16.24 23.91 -1.54
C LEU A 221 -15.55 23.43 -0.25
N ASP A 222 -14.37 24.01 0.02
CA ASP A 222 -13.66 23.74 1.28
C ASP A 222 -14.55 24.12 2.46
N PRO A 223 -14.95 23.19 3.35
CA PRO A 223 -15.76 23.52 4.54
C PRO A 223 -15.11 24.57 5.44
N GLY A 224 -13.80 24.77 5.32
CA GLY A 224 -13.04 25.79 6.04
C GLY A 224 -13.17 27.23 5.50
N GLY A 225 -14.05 27.47 4.51
CA GLY A 225 -14.33 28.85 4.02
C GLY A 225 -13.17 29.52 3.28
N SER A 226 -12.16 28.75 2.83
CA SER A 226 -11.01 29.28 2.08
C SER A 226 -11.36 29.69 0.63
N GLY A 227 -12.57 29.36 0.16
CA GLY A 227 -13.01 29.58 -1.22
C GLY A 227 -12.32 28.70 -2.24
N LEU A 228 -11.48 27.73 -1.81
CA LEU A 228 -10.81 26.78 -2.68
C LEU A 228 -11.68 25.54 -2.86
N VAL A 229 -11.81 25.11 -4.08
CA VAL A 229 -12.40 23.82 -4.42
C VAL A 229 -11.39 22.73 -4.09
N ARG A 230 -11.70 21.84 -3.16
CA ARG A 230 -10.90 20.65 -2.84
C ARG A 230 -11.58 19.42 -3.41
N ILE A 231 -10.80 18.46 -3.81
CA ILE A 231 -11.30 17.18 -4.30
C ILE A 231 -10.95 16.05 -3.33
N ASP A 232 -11.84 15.10 -3.16
CA ASP A 232 -11.68 13.90 -2.31
C ASP A 232 -11.81 12.58 -3.09
N GLY A 233 -12.13 12.67 -4.39
CA GLY A 233 -12.34 11.49 -5.23
C GLY A 233 -13.55 10.71 -4.74
N SER A 234 -13.35 9.43 -4.43
CA SER A 234 -14.35 8.54 -3.82
C SER A 234 -14.04 8.27 -2.33
N PHE A 235 -13.34 9.18 -1.67
CA PHE A 235 -12.99 9.06 -0.25
C PHE A 235 -13.73 10.11 0.57
N ALA A 236 -14.03 9.79 1.82
CA ALA A 236 -14.72 10.69 2.74
C ALA A 236 -13.92 11.97 3.09
N HIS A 237 -12.63 12.05 2.74
CA HIS A 237 -11.81 13.21 3.08
C HIS A 237 -10.66 13.43 2.07
N PRO A 238 -10.38 14.70 1.66
CA PRO A 238 -9.30 15.02 0.72
C PRO A 238 -7.92 14.54 1.15
N ASN A 239 -7.60 14.53 2.46
CA ASN A 239 -6.31 14.06 2.95
C ASN A 239 -6.15 12.54 2.78
N THR A 240 -7.23 11.77 2.97
CA THR A 240 -7.24 10.31 2.72
C THR A 240 -6.97 10.01 1.25
N PHE A 241 -7.67 10.72 0.36
CA PHE A 241 -7.46 10.59 -1.08
C PHE A 241 -6.01 10.95 -1.48
N ALA A 242 -5.48 12.05 -0.94
CA ALA A 242 -4.10 12.46 -1.18
C ALA A 242 -3.08 11.42 -0.70
N THR A 243 -3.29 10.81 0.47
CA THR A 243 -2.44 9.75 1.01
C THR A 243 -2.47 8.51 0.12
N TYR A 244 -3.67 8.10 -0.31
CA TYR A 244 -3.85 7.00 -1.25
C TYR A 244 -3.15 7.27 -2.59
N LEU A 245 -3.35 8.45 -3.18
CA LEU A 245 -2.68 8.86 -4.42
C LEU A 245 -1.17 8.89 -4.27
N SER A 246 -0.64 9.39 -3.15
CA SER A 246 0.80 9.42 -2.88
C SER A 246 1.41 8.02 -2.96
N PHE A 247 0.77 7.04 -2.32
CA PHE A 247 1.22 5.66 -2.36
C PHE A 247 1.10 5.06 -3.77
N ALA A 248 -0.06 5.17 -4.39
CA ALA A 248 -0.38 4.54 -5.65
C ALA A 248 0.46 5.10 -6.82
N VAL A 249 0.59 6.43 -6.91
CA VAL A 249 1.36 7.09 -7.97
C VAL A 249 2.84 6.78 -7.84
N LEU A 250 3.41 6.73 -6.63
CA LEU A 250 4.81 6.35 -6.42
C LEU A 250 5.09 4.92 -6.87
N LEU A 251 4.16 3.98 -6.64
CA LEU A 251 4.28 2.63 -7.17
C LEU A 251 4.26 2.61 -8.71
N VAL A 252 3.35 3.36 -9.34
CA VAL A 252 3.29 3.45 -10.81
C VAL A 252 4.58 4.06 -11.37
N ILE A 253 5.07 5.17 -10.80
CA ILE A 253 6.33 5.80 -11.21
C ILE A 253 7.49 4.80 -11.13
N SER A 254 7.54 3.98 -10.09
CA SER A 254 8.59 2.99 -9.91
C SER A 254 8.63 1.91 -10.99
N LEU A 255 7.49 1.63 -11.63
CA LEU A 255 7.41 0.65 -12.71
C LEU A 255 7.85 1.22 -14.07
N ILE A 256 7.82 2.54 -14.27
CA ILE A 256 8.12 3.19 -15.57
C ILE A 256 9.43 2.68 -16.18
N PRO A 257 10.56 2.56 -15.46
CA PRO A 257 11.81 2.07 -16.04
C PRO A 257 11.74 0.62 -16.57
N THR A 258 10.78 -0.18 -16.09
CA THR A 258 10.66 -1.61 -16.40
C THR A 258 9.67 -1.92 -17.53
N LEU A 259 8.96 -0.90 -18.03
CA LEU A 259 7.88 -1.05 -19.01
C LEU A 259 8.38 -0.83 -20.44
N GLU A 260 7.74 -1.48 -21.40
CA GLU A 260 7.87 -1.18 -22.84
C GLU A 260 7.31 0.21 -23.17
N LEU A 261 7.74 0.80 -24.28
CA LEU A 261 7.44 2.20 -24.62
C LEU A 261 5.95 2.55 -24.54
N LYS A 262 5.06 1.73 -25.12
CA LYS A 262 3.61 1.97 -25.10
C LYS A 262 3.04 2.01 -23.66
N HIS A 263 3.42 1.05 -22.83
CA HIS A 263 2.99 0.97 -21.43
C HIS A 263 3.67 2.05 -20.57
N LYS A 264 4.91 2.41 -20.90
CA LYS A 264 5.64 3.52 -20.28
C LYS A 264 4.91 4.84 -20.46
N LEU A 265 4.45 5.15 -21.67
CA LEU A 265 3.70 6.39 -21.95
C LEU A 265 2.37 6.42 -21.15
N VAL A 266 1.65 5.29 -21.08
CA VAL A 266 0.43 5.17 -20.27
C VAL A 266 0.74 5.40 -18.79
N ALA A 267 1.81 4.78 -18.26
CA ALA A 267 2.20 4.94 -16.85
C ALA A 267 2.65 6.38 -16.54
N ILE A 268 3.34 7.06 -17.45
CA ILE A 268 3.71 8.48 -17.32
C ILE A 268 2.44 9.34 -17.28
N ALA A 269 1.50 9.13 -18.22
CA ALA A 269 0.24 9.87 -18.25
C ALA A 269 -0.58 9.65 -16.98
N ALA A 270 -0.75 8.39 -16.56
CA ALA A 270 -1.45 8.04 -15.32
C ALA A 270 -0.80 8.67 -14.07
N SER A 271 0.53 8.67 -14.00
CA SER A 271 1.28 9.32 -12.92
C SER A 271 1.09 10.84 -12.93
N GLY A 272 1.06 11.46 -14.11
CA GLY A 272 0.82 12.88 -14.28
C GLY A 272 -0.59 13.28 -13.81
N VAL A 273 -1.61 12.52 -14.22
CA VAL A 273 -3.00 12.72 -13.76
C VAL A 273 -3.11 12.52 -12.26
N GLY A 274 -2.54 11.45 -11.72
CA GLY A 274 -2.56 11.20 -10.28
C GLY A 274 -1.85 12.29 -9.46
N ALA A 275 -0.70 12.79 -9.92
CA ALA A 275 0.02 13.90 -9.28
C ALA A 275 -0.77 15.21 -9.37
N PHE A 276 -1.42 15.48 -10.50
CA PHE A 276 -2.31 16.63 -10.66
C PHE A 276 -3.47 16.59 -9.66
N LEU A 277 -4.17 15.45 -9.58
CA LEU A 277 -5.25 15.28 -8.61
C LEU A 277 -4.75 15.39 -7.17
N LEU A 278 -3.57 14.82 -6.86
CA LEU A 278 -2.95 14.95 -5.54
C LEU A 278 -2.70 16.42 -5.17
N VAL A 279 -2.19 17.22 -6.09
CA VAL A 279 -2.04 18.68 -5.85
C VAL A 279 -3.40 19.35 -5.64
N SER A 280 -4.41 18.95 -6.39
CA SER A 280 -5.77 19.51 -6.33
C SER A 280 -6.55 19.16 -5.05
N THR A 281 -6.07 18.18 -4.26
CA THR A 281 -6.62 17.93 -2.91
C THR A 281 -6.32 19.06 -1.92
N PHE A 282 -5.33 19.90 -2.21
CA PHE A 282 -4.78 20.92 -1.31
C PHE A 282 -4.31 20.37 0.05
N ALA A 283 -3.96 19.08 0.13
CA ALA A 283 -3.40 18.41 1.31
C ALA A 283 -1.88 18.63 1.40
N ARG A 284 -1.45 19.67 2.14
CA ARG A 284 -0.04 20.11 2.22
C ARG A 284 0.91 19.03 2.72
N GLY A 285 0.48 18.27 3.73
CA GLY A 285 1.27 17.14 4.26
C GLY A 285 1.55 16.07 3.19
N ALA A 286 0.53 15.77 2.37
CA ALA A 286 0.66 14.82 1.27
C ALA A 286 1.58 15.37 0.15
N TRP A 287 1.57 16.67 -0.17
CA TRP A 287 2.47 17.25 -1.17
C TRP A 287 3.94 17.08 -0.79
N GLY A 288 4.29 17.44 0.47
CA GLY A 288 5.66 17.32 0.96
C GLY A 288 6.13 15.87 1.02
N SER A 289 5.27 14.99 1.50
CA SER A 289 5.58 13.57 1.61
C SER A 289 5.67 12.86 0.24
N PHE A 290 4.80 13.20 -0.71
CA PHE A 290 4.87 12.72 -2.09
C PHE A 290 6.15 13.20 -2.79
N LEU A 291 6.51 14.48 -2.59
CA LEU A 291 7.76 15.03 -3.10
C LEU A 291 8.97 14.26 -2.55
N LEU A 292 8.99 13.95 -1.24
CA LEU A 292 10.05 13.16 -0.63
C LEU A 292 10.18 11.77 -1.27
N GLY A 293 9.07 11.05 -1.44
CA GLY A 293 9.07 9.74 -2.11
C GLY A 293 9.52 9.83 -3.57
N THR A 294 9.07 10.85 -4.29
CA THR A 294 9.44 11.08 -5.70
C THR A 294 10.93 11.41 -5.85
N LEU A 295 11.49 12.22 -4.95
CA LEU A 295 12.92 12.52 -4.92
C LEU A 295 13.78 11.28 -4.65
N LEU A 296 13.32 10.39 -3.76
CA LEU A 296 13.99 9.12 -3.51
C LEU A 296 14.03 8.25 -4.78
N LEU A 297 12.92 8.14 -5.51
CA LEU A 297 12.85 7.41 -6.78
C LEU A 297 13.73 8.08 -7.85
N ALA A 298 13.63 9.39 -8.01
CA ALA A 298 14.41 10.14 -8.98
C ALA A 298 15.92 9.96 -8.77
N ALA A 299 16.37 10.03 -7.52
CA ALA A 299 17.79 9.83 -7.17
C ALA A 299 18.30 8.43 -7.55
N ARG A 300 17.41 7.43 -7.67
CA ARG A 300 17.76 6.06 -8.11
C ARG A 300 17.73 5.87 -9.62
N ILE A 301 17.02 6.74 -10.33
CA ILE A 301 16.93 6.72 -11.81
C ILE A 301 18.00 7.63 -12.41
N ASN A 302 17.98 8.90 -12.08
CA ASN A 302 18.90 9.89 -12.59
C ASN A 302 18.97 11.12 -11.66
N LYS A 303 20.19 11.56 -11.30
CA LYS A 303 20.39 12.74 -10.43
C LYS A 303 19.83 14.04 -11.04
N MET A 304 19.88 14.21 -12.37
CA MET A 304 19.30 15.38 -13.04
C MET A 304 17.79 15.46 -12.87
N LEU A 305 17.12 14.32 -12.73
CA LEU A 305 15.68 14.27 -12.48
C LEU A 305 15.31 14.86 -11.10
N VAL A 306 16.20 14.74 -10.12
CA VAL A 306 16.04 15.37 -8.80
C VAL A 306 15.94 16.88 -8.93
N PHE A 307 16.87 17.49 -9.67
CA PHE A 307 16.86 18.95 -9.91
C PHE A 307 15.63 19.40 -10.70
N ALA A 308 15.24 18.62 -11.72
CA ALA A 308 14.03 18.90 -12.50
C ALA A 308 12.75 18.87 -11.64
N ILE A 309 12.65 17.89 -10.72
CA ILE A 309 11.52 17.78 -9.80
C ILE A 309 11.51 18.92 -8.80
N ILE A 310 12.64 19.27 -8.19
CA ILE A 310 12.73 20.38 -7.26
C ILE A 310 12.39 21.70 -7.96
N GLY A 311 12.94 21.93 -9.16
CA GLY A 311 12.65 23.11 -9.96
C GLY A 311 11.17 23.20 -10.36
N GLY A 312 10.58 22.08 -10.82
CA GLY A 312 9.16 21.99 -11.16
C GLY A 312 8.25 22.22 -9.98
N ALA A 313 8.54 21.62 -8.82
CA ALA A 313 7.79 21.86 -7.58
C ALA A 313 7.88 23.32 -7.13
N GLY A 314 9.05 23.95 -7.25
CA GLY A 314 9.26 25.37 -6.99
C GLY A 314 8.42 26.26 -7.92
N LEU A 315 8.42 25.96 -9.23
CA LEU A 315 7.61 26.68 -10.21
C LEU A 315 6.10 26.58 -9.92
N ILE A 316 5.61 25.38 -9.57
CA ILE A 316 4.22 25.17 -9.17
C ILE A 316 3.91 25.94 -7.90
N GLY A 317 4.80 25.89 -6.89
CA GLY A 317 4.64 26.59 -5.61
C GLY A 317 4.53 28.10 -5.73
N VAL A 318 5.24 28.71 -6.70
CA VAL A 318 5.22 30.14 -6.95
C VAL A 318 4.15 30.53 -7.97
N GLY A 319 4.00 29.74 -9.03
CA GLY A 319 3.18 30.10 -10.21
C GLY A 319 1.70 29.79 -10.06
N VAL A 320 1.31 28.84 -9.20
CA VAL A 320 -0.10 28.46 -8.98
C VAL A 320 -0.65 29.20 -7.76
N PRO A 321 -1.55 30.20 -7.92
CA PRO A 321 -2.00 31.05 -6.81
C PRO A 321 -2.57 30.26 -5.62
N GLY A 322 -3.37 29.20 -5.86
CA GLY A 322 -3.92 28.35 -4.82
C GLY A 322 -2.85 27.61 -4.02
N VAL A 323 -1.81 27.08 -4.69
CA VAL A 323 -0.68 26.40 -4.04
C VAL A 323 0.16 27.41 -3.26
N ARG A 324 0.47 28.55 -3.87
CA ARG A 324 1.22 29.65 -3.22
C ARG A 324 0.54 30.12 -1.94
N SER A 325 -0.76 30.39 -1.99
CA SER A 325 -1.52 30.85 -0.80
C SER A 325 -1.48 29.81 0.33
N ARG A 326 -1.54 28.53 0.01
CA ARG A 326 -1.43 27.43 1.00
C ARG A 326 -0.03 27.33 1.61
N ILE A 327 1.03 27.59 0.85
CA ILE A 327 2.41 27.59 1.36
C ILE A 327 2.67 28.81 2.24
N VAL A 328 2.30 30.02 1.79
CA VAL A 328 2.53 31.26 2.54
C VAL A 328 1.76 31.27 3.87
N ASN A 329 0.55 30.70 3.87
CA ASN A 329 -0.31 30.64 5.07
C ASN A 329 -0.09 29.38 5.93
N LEU A 330 1.06 28.70 5.85
CA LEU A 330 1.34 27.49 6.61
C LEU A 330 1.24 27.68 8.13
N THR A 331 1.69 28.81 8.63
CA THR A 331 1.75 29.14 10.08
C THR A 331 0.67 30.07 10.57
N SER A 332 -0.15 30.67 9.66
CA SER A 332 -1.17 31.61 10.08
C SER A 332 -2.30 30.88 10.82
N SER A 333 -2.52 31.27 12.07
CA SER A 333 -3.64 30.82 12.91
C SER A 333 -4.95 31.57 12.68
N THR A 334 -4.91 32.64 11.89
CA THR A 334 -6.05 33.53 11.62
C THR A 334 -6.49 33.46 10.16
N GLY A 335 -7.81 33.34 9.95
CA GLY A 335 -8.46 33.44 8.66
C GLY A 335 -8.75 34.88 8.24
N PRO A 336 -9.38 35.11 7.06
CA PRO A 336 -9.86 36.41 6.64
C PRO A 336 -10.77 37.01 7.71
N GLY A 337 -10.57 38.30 8.05
CA GLY A 337 -11.36 38.99 9.08
C GLY A 337 -10.96 38.70 10.53
N GLY A 338 -9.83 38.05 10.80
CA GLY A 338 -9.33 37.80 12.17
C GLY A 338 -9.98 36.61 12.88
N ALA A 339 -10.88 35.87 12.22
CA ALA A 339 -11.46 34.66 12.79
C ALA A 339 -10.41 33.56 12.95
N PRO A 340 -10.47 32.72 14.01
CA PRO A 340 -9.60 31.58 14.14
C PRO A 340 -9.75 30.67 12.89
N LYS A 341 -8.66 30.36 12.24
CA LYS A 341 -8.69 29.34 11.18
C LYS A 341 -9.02 27.99 11.81
N THR A 342 -10.20 27.52 11.55
CA THR A 342 -10.56 26.14 11.85
C THR A 342 -9.81 25.24 10.87
N ASP A 343 -9.11 24.26 11.38
CA ASP A 343 -8.88 22.93 10.85
C ASP A 343 -7.61 22.59 10.08
N ASP A 344 -6.83 23.51 9.52
CA ASP A 344 -5.81 23.03 8.58
C ASP A 344 -4.41 23.65 8.75
N SER A 345 -4.20 24.50 9.75
CA SER A 345 -2.89 25.11 9.99
C SER A 345 -2.05 24.27 10.96
N ILE A 346 -0.73 24.27 10.78
CA ILE A 346 0.21 23.67 11.74
C ILE A 346 0.02 24.28 13.13
N GLY A 347 -0.21 25.60 13.21
CA GLY A 347 -0.46 26.30 14.47
C GLY A 347 -1.71 25.79 15.20
N TRP A 348 -2.82 25.54 14.48
CA TRP A 348 -4.01 24.94 15.07
C TRP A 348 -3.72 23.55 15.64
N ARG A 349 -2.97 22.70 14.92
CA ARG A 349 -2.62 21.36 15.37
C ARG A 349 -1.81 21.38 16.66
N PHE A 350 -0.78 22.23 16.77
CA PHE A 350 -0.02 22.38 18.02
C PHE A 350 -0.91 22.78 19.20
N GLY A 351 -1.76 23.79 19.02
CA GLY A 351 -2.72 24.20 20.05
C GLY A 351 -3.73 23.10 20.39
N TYR A 352 -4.16 22.33 19.42
CA TYR A 352 -5.04 21.18 19.64
C TYR A 352 -4.32 20.08 20.41
N TRP A 353 -3.09 19.72 20.05
CA TRP A 353 -2.29 18.70 20.77
C TRP A 353 -2.07 19.08 22.23
N GLU A 354 -1.79 20.33 22.50
CA GLU A 354 -1.65 20.83 23.87
C GLU A 354 -2.95 20.63 24.68
N ARG A 355 -4.12 20.90 24.09
CA ARG A 355 -5.41 20.70 24.74
C ARG A 355 -5.79 19.26 24.99
N ILE A 356 -5.44 18.34 24.07
CA ILE A 356 -5.77 16.92 24.20
C ILE A 356 -4.72 16.12 24.99
N TRP A 357 -3.51 16.66 25.15
CA TRP A 357 -2.43 15.99 25.89
C TRP A 357 -2.84 15.49 27.30
N PRO A 358 -3.61 16.26 28.12
CA PRO A 358 -4.07 15.79 29.42
C PRO A 358 -4.91 14.50 29.41
N LEU A 359 -5.47 14.11 28.26
CA LEU A 359 -6.19 12.83 28.14
C LEU A 359 -5.26 11.63 28.38
N SER A 360 -3.96 11.78 28.14
CA SER A 360 -2.95 10.73 28.38
C SER A 360 -2.87 10.29 29.83
N SER A 361 -3.21 11.17 30.80
CA SER A 361 -3.19 10.86 32.22
C SER A 361 -4.41 10.09 32.69
N ARG A 362 -5.50 10.05 31.93
CA ARG A 362 -6.73 9.35 32.33
C ARG A 362 -6.52 7.83 32.37
N ASN A 363 -5.80 7.27 31.42
CA ASN A 363 -5.46 5.87 31.38
C ASN A 363 -4.12 5.66 30.65
N PRO A 364 -2.98 5.85 31.32
CA PRO A 364 -1.67 5.88 30.66
C PRO A 364 -1.26 4.52 30.10
N VAL A 365 -1.84 3.40 30.58
CA VAL A 365 -1.46 2.05 30.14
C VAL A 365 -2.18 1.63 28.89
N SER A 366 -3.50 1.76 28.85
CA SER A 366 -4.36 1.30 27.72
C SER A 366 -5.02 2.43 26.94
N GLY A 367 -4.78 3.68 27.31
CA GLY A 367 -5.36 4.85 26.62
C GLY A 367 -6.84 5.07 26.94
N VAL A 368 -7.43 6.08 26.29
CA VAL A 368 -8.84 6.45 26.47
C VAL A 368 -9.80 5.58 25.64
N GLY A 369 -9.28 4.75 24.79
CA GLY A 369 -10.04 3.91 23.83
C GLY A 369 -9.64 4.26 22.39
N ILE A 370 -9.50 3.21 21.58
CA ILE A 370 -9.18 3.36 20.15
C ILE A 370 -10.28 4.17 19.46
N ASP A 371 -9.91 5.21 18.69
CA ASP A 371 -10.80 6.16 18.02
C ASP A 371 -11.68 7.02 18.96
N ALA A 372 -11.46 6.99 20.27
CA ALA A 372 -12.31 7.67 21.24
C ALA A 372 -11.88 9.14 21.54
N THR A 373 -10.73 9.59 21.07
CA THR A 373 -10.25 10.96 21.32
C THR A 373 -11.27 12.00 20.84
N LYS A 374 -11.87 11.80 19.68
CA LYS A 374 -12.85 12.72 19.09
C LYS A 374 -14.14 12.87 19.91
N THR A 375 -14.50 11.89 20.72
CA THR A 375 -15.68 11.97 21.60
C THR A 375 -15.41 12.71 22.92
N LEU A 376 -14.14 12.94 23.24
CA LEU A 376 -13.70 13.57 24.47
C LEU A 376 -13.36 15.05 24.31
N THR A 377 -13.47 15.58 23.09
CA THR A 377 -13.07 16.95 22.77
C THR A 377 -14.23 17.72 22.14
N PRO A 378 -14.39 19.02 22.46
CA PRO A 378 -15.44 19.86 21.88
C PRO A 378 -15.32 19.94 20.33
N GLU A 379 -14.11 19.88 19.82
CA GLU A 379 -13.83 19.92 18.38
C GLU A 379 -14.31 18.68 17.64
N ALA A 380 -14.57 17.57 18.36
CA ALA A 380 -14.95 16.24 17.82
C ALA A 380 -14.01 15.77 16.70
N LYS A 381 -12.69 15.97 16.90
CA LYS A 381 -11.65 15.66 15.90
C LYS A 381 -10.62 14.68 16.41
N ASP A 382 -10.06 13.97 15.45
CA ASP A 382 -8.89 13.13 15.69
C ASP A 382 -7.63 13.99 15.93
N PRO A 383 -6.58 13.41 16.54
CA PRO A 383 -5.35 14.14 16.86
C PRO A 383 -4.57 14.73 15.67
N HIS A 384 -4.84 14.30 14.42
CA HIS A 384 -4.05 14.65 13.23
C HIS A 384 -2.55 14.40 13.40
N ASN A 385 -2.21 13.35 14.16
CA ASN A 385 -0.87 12.85 14.39
C ASN A 385 -0.98 11.41 14.87
N SER A 386 -0.56 10.46 14.03
CA SER A 386 -0.72 9.03 14.31
C SER A 386 0.11 8.55 15.50
N PHE A 387 1.22 9.21 15.82
CA PHE A 387 2.04 8.87 17.00
C PHE A 387 1.32 9.29 18.29
N LEU A 388 0.81 10.51 18.31
CA LEU A 388 0.02 11.03 19.43
C LEU A 388 -1.26 10.22 19.61
N GLN A 389 -1.94 9.88 18.51
CA GLN A 389 -3.14 9.05 18.49
C GLN A 389 -2.86 7.68 19.09
N ALA A 390 -1.78 6.99 18.68
CA ALA A 390 -1.41 5.67 19.21
C ALA A 390 -1.19 5.71 20.72
N TYR A 391 -0.64 6.81 21.26
CA TYR A 391 -0.42 6.96 22.69
C TYR A 391 -1.69 7.37 23.45
N LEU A 392 -2.44 8.37 22.99
CA LEU A 392 -3.65 8.83 23.68
C LEU A 392 -4.72 7.74 23.70
N GLU A 393 -4.93 7.08 22.56
CA GLU A 393 -5.99 6.10 22.39
C GLU A 393 -5.58 4.71 22.84
N GLY A 394 -4.33 4.27 22.63
CA GLY A 394 -3.80 2.96 22.96
C GLY A 394 -2.95 2.90 24.23
N GLY A 395 -2.68 4.03 24.86
CA GLY A 395 -1.75 4.14 25.97
C GLY A 395 -0.33 3.70 25.59
N ILE A 396 0.46 3.36 26.61
CA ILE A 396 1.84 2.86 26.38
C ILE A 396 1.82 1.53 25.60
N LEU A 397 0.81 0.68 25.78
CA LEU A 397 0.69 -0.58 25.06
C LEU A 397 0.46 -0.35 23.56
N GLY A 398 -0.49 0.51 23.19
CA GLY A 398 -0.73 0.86 21.80
C GLY A 398 0.47 1.53 21.15
N ALA A 399 1.14 2.45 21.88
CA ALA A 399 2.37 3.09 21.42
C ALA A 399 3.49 2.05 21.16
N ILE A 400 3.73 1.13 22.10
CA ILE A 400 4.72 0.05 21.92
C ILE A 400 4.40 -0.78 20.67
N GLY A 401 3.14 -1.18 20.49
CA GLY A 401 2.70 -1.94 19.31
C GLY A 401 2.97 -1.20 18.02
N PHE A 402 2.57 0.07 17.95
CA PHE A 402 2.75 0.92 16.79
C PHE A 402 4.22 1.18 16.44
N PHE A 403 5.03 1.57 17.45
CA PHE A 403 6.47 1.80 17.25
C PHE A 403 7.21 0.53 16.88
N THR A 404 6.85 -0.63 17.46
CA THR A 404 7.43 -1.92 17.08
C THR A 404 7.13 -2.25 15.61
N LEU A 405 5.88 -2.05 15.17
CA LEU A 405 5.49 -2.26 13.78
C LEU A 405 6.32 -1.37 12.83
N LEU A 406 6.44 -0.08 13.14
CA LEU A 406 7.23 0.87 12.33
C LEU A 406 8.72 0.52 12.33
N ALA A 407 9.28 0.12 13.47
CA ALA A 407 10.70 -0.27 13.58
C ALA A 407 11.02 -1.50 12.74
N VAL A 408 10.16 -2.54 12.80
CA VAL A 408 10.34 -3.77 12.00
C VAL A 408 10.16 -3.47 10.51
N ALA A 409 9.18 -2.64 10.13
CA ALA A 409 8.96 -2.22 8.74
C ALA A 409 10.17 -1.41 8.21
N THR A 410 10.69 -0.47 9.01
CA THR A 410 11.88 0.32 8.67
C THR A 410 13.11 -0.57 8.50
N TYR A 411 13.29 -1.57 9.37
CA TYR A 411 14.37 -2.54 9.25
C TYR A 411 14.25 -3.36 7.95
N ALA A 412 13.04 -3.81 7.58
CA ALA A 412 12.81 -4.51 6.32
C ALA A 412 13.16 -3.61 5.12
N ALA A 413 12.67 -2.38 5.11
CA ALA A 413 12.95 -1.40 4.07
C ALA A 413 14.46 -1.13 3.93
N TRP A 414 15.16 -0.95 5.06
CA TRP A 414 16.61 -0.75 5.09
C TRP A 414 17.38 -1.97 4.52
N LYS A 415 17.00 -3.19 4.91
CA LYS A 415 17.62 -4.42 4.37
C LYS A 415 17.43 -4.55 2.87
N VAL A 416 16.20 -4.33 2.40
CA VAL A 416 15.88 -4.38 0.96
C VAL A 416 16.63 -3.27 0.20
N TRP A 417 16.69 -2.07 0.77
CA TRP A 417 17.47 -0.96 0.20
C TRP A 417 18.95 -1.31 0.04
N GLN A 418 19.56 -1.92 1.07
CA GLN A 418 20.96 -2.34 0.99
C GLN A 418 21.18 -3.40 -0.10
N ARG A 419 20.30 -4.40 -0.21
CA ARG A 419 20.36 -5.42 -1.25
C ARG A 419 20.19 -4.82 -2.65
N ALA A 420 19.25 -3.88 -2.81
CA ALA A 420 19.06 -3.15 -4.07
C ALA A 420 20.31 -2.32 -4.46
N ARG A 421 21.04 -1.75 -3.46
CA ARG A 421 22.30 -1.03 -3.70
C ARG A 421 23.45 -1.95 -4.12
N ARG A 422 23.47 -3.19 -3.63
CA ARG A 422 24.48 -4.19 -3.97
C ARG A 422 24.23 -4.88 -5.31
N GLY A 423 23.10 -4.57 -5.99
CA GLY A 423 22.74 -5.21 -7.24
C GLY A 423 22.24 -6.66 -7.09
N GLU A 424 21.76 -7.05 -5.91
CA GLU A 424 21.28 -8.42 -5.65
C GLU A 424 19.91 -8.73 -6.29
N PHE A 425 19.28 -7.74 -6.93
CA PHE A 425 17.96 -7.88 -7.55
C PHE A 425 18.03 -7.68 -9.06
N ASP A 426 17.20 -8.40 -9.78
CA ASP A 426 16.91 -8.09 -11.17
C ASP A 426 16.30 -6.68 -11.28
N HIS A 427 16.32 -6.14 -12.50
CA HIS A 427 15.89 -4.77 -12.78
C HIS A 427 14.46 -4.48 -12.29
N ARG A 428 13.52 -5.42 -12.52
CA ARG A 428 12.10 -5.25 -12.18
C ARG A 428 11.89 -5.31 -10.66
N THR A 429 12.42 -6.32 -10.00
CA THR A 429 12.35 -6.47 -8.52
C THR A 429 12.97 -5.28 -7.82
N LYS A 430 14.11 -4.77 -8.32
CA LYS A 430 14.77 -3.58 -7.78
C LYS A 430 13.85 -2.36 -7.79
N PHE A 431 13.21 -2.06 -8.92
CA PHE A 431 12.37 -0.87 -9.03
C PHE A 431 11.07 -1.00 -8.24
N ILE A 432 10.41 -2.16 -8.22
CA ILE A 432 9.23 -2.41 -7.38
C ILE A 432 9.60 -2.22 -5.90
N SER A 433 10.72 -2.78 -5.45
CA SER A 433 11.16 -2.67 -4.06
C SER A 433 11.50 -1.23 -3.66
N VAL A 434 12.21 -0.49 -4.51
CA VAL A 434 12.51 0.93 -4.27
C VAL A 434 11.22 1.76 -4.29
N GLY A 435 10.27 1.43 -5.17
CA GLY A 435 8.95 2.05 -5.21
C GLY A 435 8.16 1.83 -3.93
N ALA A 436 8.13 0.59 -3.44
CA ALA A 436 7.48 0.27 -2.16
C ALA A 436 8.12 1.04 -0.99
N ILE A 437 9.46 1.14 -0.95
CA ILE A 437 10.17 1.94 0.06
C ILE A 437 9.81 3.43 -0.05
N ALA A 438 9.77 3.99 -1.26
CA ALA A 438 9.43 5.39 -1.49
C ALA A 438 7.99 5.71 -1.09
N ALA A 439 7.06 4.81 -1.44
CA ALA A 439 5.65 4.94 -1.10
C ALA A 439 5.41 4.82 0.42
N LEU A 440 6.04 3.86 1.09
CA LEU A 440 5.97 3.72 2.54
C LEU A 440 6.63 4.89 3.27
N LEU A 441 7.75 5.42 2.77
CA LEU A 441 8.40 6.61 3.32
C LEU A 441 7.51 7.84 3.19
N SER A 442 6.84 8.00 2.04
CA SER A 442 5.86 9.08 1.83
C SER A 442 4.74 9.02 2.86
N VAL A 443 4.15 7.84 3.08
CA VAL A 443 3.08 7.71 4.08
C VAL A 443 3.62 7.85 5.50
N ALA A 444 4.82 7.32 5.80
CA ALA A 444 5.45 7.48 7.11
C ALA A 444 5.67 8.96 7.47
N ALA A 445 6.03 9.81 6.51
CA ALA A 445 6.12 11.26 6.72
C ALA A 445 4.76 11.90 7.06
N GLN A 446 3.66 11.34 6.54
CA GLN A 446 2.31 11.82 6.84
C GLN A 446 1.82 11.42 8.25
N LEU A 447 2.40 10.39 8.89
CA LEU A 447 2.04 9.99 10.25
C LEU A 447 2.18 11.13 11.28
N VAL A 448 3.05 12.11 10.99
CA VAL A 448 3.26 13.28 11.86
C VAL A 448 2.12 14.29 11.77
N THR A 449 1.44 14.35 10.63
CA THR A 449 0.48 15.41 10.33
C THR A 449 -0.91 14.91 10.01
N GLU A 450 -1.14 13.59 9.95
CA GLU A 450 -2.41 13.01 9.54
C GLU A 450 -2.79 11.80 10.42
N ASN A 451 -4.08 11.48 10.45
CA ASN A 451 -4.62 10.30 11.15
C ASN A 451 -4.56 9.06 10.25
N VAL A 452 -3.36 8.61 9.93
CA VAL A 452 -3.19 7.41 9.11
C VAL A 452 -3.46 6.14 9.92
N LEU A 453 -3.27 6.18 11.25
CA LEU A 453 -3.32 5.03 12.16
C LEU A 453 -4.59 4.17 11.97
N LEU A 454 -5.76 4.82 11.88
CA LEU A 454 -7.05 4.15 11.75
C LEU A 454 -7.65 4.24 10.34
N ASN A 455 -6.90 4.78 9.38
CA ASN A 455 -7.33 4.88 8.00
C ASN A 455 -7.22 3.52 7.30
N THR A 456 -8.22 2.65 7.49
CA THR A 456 -8.21 1.26 7.03
C THR A 456 -8.01 1.12 5.53
N VAL A 457 -8.59 2.03 4.72
CA VAL A 457 -8.44 1.95 3.26
C VAL A 457 -6.98 2.15 2.85
N VAL A 458 -6.29 3.10 3.45
CA VAL A 458 -4.86 3.34 3.19
C VAL A 458 -4.03 2.13 3.62
N TRP A 459 -4.28 1.57 4.80
CA TRP A 459 -3.56 0.42 5.33
C TRP A 459 -3.70 -0.84 4.45
N TRP A 460 -4.86 -1.07 3.84
CA TRP A 460 -5.04 -2.21 2.96
C TRP A 460 -4.07 -2.19 1.78
N TYR A 461 -3.75 -1.01 1.25
CA TYR A 461 -2.76 -0.86 0.16
C TYR A 461 -1.32 -0.82 0.67
N LEU A 462 -1.07 -0.20 1.84
CA LEU A 462 0.25 -0.26 2.48
C LEU A 462 0.69 -1.70 2.76
N ASN A 463 -0.24 -2.59 3.10
CA ASN A 463 0.01 -4.00 3.32
C ASN A 463 0.70 -4.68 2.13
N ILE A 464 0.45 -4.23 0.91
CA ILE A 464 1.10 -4.75 -0.31
C ILE A 464 2.60 -4.46 -0.26
N GLY A 465 2.95 -3.20 0.01
CA GLY A 465 4.35 -2.77 0.16
C GLY A 465 5.04 -3.45 1.35
N PHE A 466 4.38 -3.50 2.50
CA PHE A 466 4.89 -4.16 3.70
C PHE A 466 5.14 -5.65 3.48
N ALA A 467 4.17 -6.39 2.93
CA ALA A 467 4.30 -7.81 2.67
C ALA A 467 5.38 -8.11 1.62
N HIS A 468 5.49 -7.27 0.57
CA HIS A 468 6.58 -7.39 -0.39
C HIS A 468 7.96 -7.24 0.28
N LEU A 469 8.17 -6.17 1.05
CA LEU A 469 9.44 -5.96 1.74
C LEU A 469 9.75 -7.05 2.76
N ALA A 470 8.73 -7.55 3.48
CA ALA A 470 8.87 -8.63 4.44
C ALA A 470 9.30 -9.94 3.77
N VAL A 471 8.63 -10.33 2.68
CA VAL A 471 8.94 -11.57 1.96
C VAL A 471 10.33 -11.52 1.32
N ILE A 472 10.72 -10.38 0.75
CA ILE A 472 12.09 -10.18 0.22
C ILE A 472 13.13 -10.25 1.34
N THR A 473 12.83 -9.74 2.55
CA THR A 473 13.79 -9.71 3.66
C THR A 473 13.94 -11.05 4.36
N TRP A 474 12.83 -11.75 4.61
CA TRP A 474 12.79 -12.95 5.46
C TRP A 474 12.23 -14.20 4.78
N GLY A 475 11.65 -14.09 3.58
CA GLY A 475 11.24 -15.26 2.79
C GLY A 475 12.45 -16.16 2.53
N HIS A 476 12.27 -17.46 2.66
CA HIS A 476 13.33 -18.46 2.74
C HIS A 476 14.51 -18.21 1.79
N ARG A 477 15.72 -18.05 2.37
CA ARG A 477 17.01 -17.93 1.66
C ARG A 477 17.32 -19.11 0.71
N SER A 478 16.68 -20.26 0.90
CA SER A 478 16.89 -21.45 0.07
C SER A 478 16.43 -21.29 -1.40
N ARG A 479 15.60 -20.29 -1.71
CA ARG A 479 15.19 -19.98 -3.09
C ARG A 479 16.06 -18.93 -3.78
N PHE A 480 16.90 -18.23 -3.04
CA PHE A 480 17.76 -17.14 -3.52
C PHE A 480 19.26 -17.46 -3.41
N ALA A 481 19.63 -18.62 -2.86
CA ALA A 481 21.00 -19.08 -2.94
C ALA A 481 21.28 -19.45 -4.40
N PRO A 482 22.32 -18.91 -5.05
CA PRO A 482 22.81 -19.46 -6.31
C PRO A 482 23.03 -20.94 -6.10
N ASP A 483 22.48 -21.76 -6.96
CA ASP A 483 22.55 -23.23 -6.89
C ASP A 483 23.98 -23.68 -7.19
N HIS A 484 24.91 -23.39 -6.27
CA HIS A 484 26.29 -23.86 -6.36
C HIS A 484 26.41 -25.40 -6.22
N THR A 485 25.31 -26.08 -5.87
CA THR A 485 25.27 -27.54 -5.77
C THR A 485 24.97 -28.23 -7.10
N ARG A 486 24.51 -27.50 -8.13
CA ARG A 486 24.29 -28.08 -9.48
C ARG A 486 25.52 -28.10 -10.37
N LEU A 487 26.66 -27.58 -9.93
CA LEU A 487 27.95 -27.68 -10.63
C LEU A 487 28.82 -28.83 -10.13
N ALA A 488 28.29 -29.79 -9.37
CA ALA A 488 28.89 -31.09 -9.28
C ALA A 488 28.69 -31.76 -10.64
N LEU A 489 29.65 -31.61 -11.52
CA LEU A 489 29.78 -32.43 -12.74
C LEU A 489 29.48 -33.86 -12.34
N PRO A 490 28.65 -34.60 -13.12
CA PRO A 490 28.51 -36.02 -12.89
C PRO A 490 29.91 -36.60 -12.91
N ALA A 491 30.26 -37.32 -11.82
CA ALA A 491 31.52 -38.03 -11.74
C ALA A 491 31.71 -38.80 -13.05
N ALA A 492 32.83 -38.56 -13.73
CA ALA A 492 33.16 -39.22 -14.95
C ALA A 492 32.98 -40.72 -14.73
N SER A 493 32.07 -41.33 -15.46
CA SER A 493 31.87 -42.77 -15.44
C SER A 493 33.22 -43.44 -15.71
N PRO A 494 33.63 -44.45 -14.92
CA PRO A 494 34.90 -45.10 -15.16
C PRO A 494 34.89 -45.67 -16.59
N VAL A 495 35.88 -45.26 -17.35
CA VAL A 495 36.14 -45.81 -18.72
C VAL A 495 36.19 -47.32 -18.63
N GLN A 496 35.16 -48.02 -19.15
CA GLN A 496 35.22 -49.44 -19.33
C GLN A 496 36.33 -49.74 -20.34
N HIS A 497 37.41 -50.36 -19.87
CA HIS A 497 38.41 -50.93 -20.72
C HIS A 497 37.75 -52.04 -21.58
N VAL A 498 37.56 -51.71 -22.86
CA VAL A 498 37.23 -52.70 -23.87
C VAL A 498 38.53 -53.42 -24.20
N PRO A 499 38.62 -54.81 -24.00
CA PRO A 499 39.80 -55.56 -24.40
C PRO A 499 39.91 -55.57 -25.93
N PRO A 500 41.14 -55.54 -26.49
CA PRO A 500 41.33 -55.54 -27.94
C PRO A 500 40.80 -56.83 -28.57
N ALA A 501 40.03 -56.68 -29.67
CA ALA A 501 39.49 -57.77 -30.45
C ALA A 501 40.64 -58.71 -30.98
N ALA A 502 40.51 -59.94 -30.67
CA ALA A 502 41.42 -60.96 -31.20
C ALA A 502 41.32 -61.10 -32.74
N ASN A 503 42.44 -60.86 -33.38
CA ASN A 503 42.61 -60.95 -34.82
C ASN A 503 42.67 -62.47 -35.22
N THR A 504 41.57 -63.02 -35.74
CA THR A 504 41.55 -64.34 -36.36
C THR A 504 41.54 -64.18 -37.86
N ASN A 505 42.73 -63.96 -38.40
CA ASN A 505 43.02 -64.31 -39.78
C ASN A 505 43.64 -65.70 -39.79
N ARG A 506 42.90 -66.71 -40.27
CA ARG A 506 43.45 -67.88 -40.94
C ARG A 506 42.40 -68.64 -41.76
N ARG A 507 42.64 -68.61 -43.06
CA ARG A 507 42.30 -69.50 -44.17
C ARG A 507 40.85 -69.49 -44.64
#